data_c160cee26f6679656437f434b6258103
#
_entry.id   c160cee26f6679656437f434b6258103
#
_cell.length_a   1.000
_cell.length_b   1.000
_cell.length_c   1.000
_cell.angle_alpha   90.00
_cell.angle_beta   90.00
_cell.angle_gamma   90.00
#
_symmetry.space_group_name_H-M   'P 1'
#
loop_
_entity.id
_entity.type
_entity.pdbx_description
1 polymer ?
#
loop_
_entity_poly.entity_id
_entity_poly.type
_entity_poly.pdbx_seq_one_letter_code
_entity_poly.pdbx_strand_id
1 'polypeptide(L)'
;MFLENTVNHKEQFGWIEVICGSMFSGKTEELIRRLKRAQFAKQKVEIFKPAIDVRYDDEMVVSHDANEIRSTPVPAAANIRILADTCDVIGIDEAQFFDYEIVHVCNDLANRGIRVIVAGLDMDFKGNPFGPMPALMATAEYVTKVHAVCTRTGNLAQYSFRKSKKDDLVVLGETEEYEPLSRAAYYKATLKEKVKEIEVKDPKELSKNTKNPDEY
;
A
#
# COMPACT_ATOMS: atom_id res chain seq x y z
N MET A 1 11.49 -16.92 -5.99
CA MET A 1 12.95 -17.10 -5.85
C MET A 1 13.58 -15.94 -6.60
N PHE A 2 14.19 -15.01 -5.90
CA PHE A 2 14.92 -13.91 -6.56
C PHE A 2 16.24 -14.50 -7.07
N LEU A 3 16.40 -14.54 -8.37
CA LEU A 3 17.69 -14.68 -8.99
C LEU A 3 18.35 -13.30 -8.92
N GLU A 4 19.23 -13.09 -7.96
CA GLU A 4 20.12 -11.93 -7.99
C GLU A 4 20.99 -12.07 -9.23
N ASN A 5 20.77 -11.19 -10.19
CA ASN A 5 21.53 -11.22 -11.45
C ASN A 5 22.93 -10.67 -11.19
N THR A 6 23.86 -11.56 -10.87
CA THR A 6 25.30 -11.23 -10.72
C THR A 6 26.10 -11.49 -12.00
N VAL A 7 25.47 -11.35 -13.17
CA VAL A 7 26.08 -11.78 -14.43
C VAL A 7 27.15 -10.80 -14.96
N ASN A 8 27.20 -9.56 -14.48
CA ASN A 8 28.22 -8.61 -14.91
C ASN A 8 28.77 -7.78 -13.75
N HIS A 9 29.94 -8.14 -13.24
CA HIS A 9 30.63 -7.40 -12.16
C HIS A 9 31.21 -6.03 -12.59
N LYS A 10 31.11 -5.64 -13.86
CA LYS A 10 31.66 -4.38 -14.38
C LYS A 10 30.62 -3.25 -14.43
N GLU A 11 29.34 -3.59 -14.43
CA GLU A 11 28.25 -2.60 -14.45
C GLU A 11 27.33 -2.89 -13.28
N GLN A 12 27.48 -2.13 -12.21
CA GLN A 12 26.55 -2.19 -11.07
C GLN A 12 25.37 -1.29 -11.35
N PHE A 13 24.27 -1.88 -11.81
CA PHE A 13 22.96 -1.22 -11.81
C PHE A 13 22.20 -1.66 -10.54
N GLY A 14 21.47 -0.72 -9.98
CA GLY A 14 20.44 -1.04 -9.00
C GLY A 14 19.19 -1.58 -9.69
N TRP A 15 18.14 -1.79 -8.93
CA TRP A 15 16.82 -2.19 -9.42
C TRP A 15 15.74 -1.77 -8.44
N ILE A 16 14.49 -1.80 -8.90
CA ILE A 16 13.32 -1.47 -8.11
C ILE A 16 12.52 -2.75 -7.83
N GLU A 17 12.22 -2.98 -6.55
CA GLU A 17 11.32 -4.03 -6.09
C GLU A 17 10.08 -3.39 -5.47
N VAL A 18 8.89 -3.80 -5.89
CA VAL A 18 7.64 -3.33 -5.31
C VAL A 18 6.94 -4.47 -4.58
N ILE A 19 6.62 -4.24 -3.31
CA ILE A 19 5.79 -5.10 -2.47
C ILE A 19 4.44 -4.42 -2.32
N CYS A 20 3.40 -4.96 -2.94
CA CYS A 20 2.07 -4.37 -2.93
C CYS A 20 1.01 -5.33 -2.41
N GLY A 21 -0.14 -4.80 -2.01
CA GLY A 21 -1.28 -5.58 -1.53
C GLY A 21 -2.14 -4.81 -0.55
N SER A 22 -3.22 -5.43 -0.07
CA SER A 22 -4.16 -4.83 0.88
C SER A 22 -3.55 -4.59 2.26
N MET A 23 -4.27 -3.91 3.13
CA MET A 23 -3.93 -3.89 4.56
C MET A 23 -3.91 -5.32 5.12
N PHE A 24 -3.10 -5.55 6.15
CA PHE A 24 -2.92 -6.85 6.83
C PHE A 24 -2.33 -7.96 5.95
N SER A 25 -1.68 -7.63 4.84
CA SER A 25 -1.10 -8.61 3.90
C SER A 25 0.38 -8.92 4.14
N GLY A 26 1.02 -8.31 5.15
CA GLY A 26 2.42 -8.55 5.45
C GLY A 26 3.42 -7.77 4.59
N LYS A 27 3.02 -6.62 4.01
CA LYS A 27 3.93 -5.80 3.18
C LYS A 27 5.14 -5.30 3.95
N THR A 28 4.89 -4.70 5.12
CA THR A 28 5.94 -4.14 5.98
C THR A 28 6.87 -5.25 6.51
N GLU A 29 6.32 -6.40 6.88
CA GLU A 29 7.09 -7.58 7.28
C GLU A 29 8.02 -8.06 6.16
N GLU A 30 7.52 -8.13 4.93
CA GLU A 30 8.33 -8.54 3.77
C GLU A 30 9.39 -7.49 3.42
N LEU A 31 9.07 -6.19 3.52
CA LEU A 31 10.04 -5.10 3.38
C LEU A 31 11.17 -5.25 4.41
N ILE A 32 10.83 -5.35 5.69
CA ILE A 32 11.80 -5.51 6.79
C ILE A 32 12.64 -6.77 6.56
N ARG A 33 12.02 -7.89 6.16
CA ARG A 33 12.73 -9.14 5.88
C ARG A 33 13.80 -8.98 4.80
N ARG A 34 13.50 -8.26 3.70
CA ARG A 34 14.46 -7.99 2.62
C ARG A 34 15.59 -7.08 3.08
N LEU A 35 15.26 -6.03 3.83
CA LEU A 35 16.25 -5.07 4.34
C LEU A 35 17.19 -5.71 5.38
N LYS A 36 16.67 -6.54 6.29
CA LYS A 36 17.51 -7.31 7.23
C LYS A 36 18.51 -8.20 6.50
N ARG A 37 18.12 -8.84 5.40
CA ARG A 37 19.05 -9.64 4.58
C ARG A 37 20.16 -8.79 3.98
N ALA A 38 19.87 -7.58 3.51
CA ALA A 38 20.88 -6.64 3.02
C ALA A 38 21.84 -6.21 4.15
N GLN A 39 21.32 -5.94 5.36
CA GLN A 39 22.15 -5.65 6.54
C GLN A 39 23.09 -6.82 6.91
N PHE A 40 22.61 -8.07 6.84
CA PHE A 40 23.46 -9.24 7.05
C PHE A 40 24.58 -9.34 6.01
N ALA A 41 24.33 -8.86 4.78
CA ALA A 41 25.34 -8.74 3.73
C ALA A 41 26.26 -7.53 3.90
N LYS A 42 26.20 -6.82 5.04
CA LYS A 42 27.02 -5.61 5.35
C LYS A 42 26.74 -4.42 4.44
N GLN A 43 25.59 -4.38 3.76
CA GLN A 43 25.15 -3.26 2.96
C GLN A 43 24.64 -2.14 3.86
N LYS A 44 24.83 -0.89 3.43
CA LYS A 44 24.24 0.29 4.09
C LYS A 44 22.77 0.40 3.71
N VAL A 45 21.90 0.29 4.72
CA VAL A 45 20.45 0.26 4.54
C VAL A 45 19.83 1.47 5.24
N GLU A 46 18.93 2.15 4.55
CA GLU A 46 18.07 3.21 5.12
C GLU A 46 16.62 2.93 4.75
N ILE A 47 15.69 3.36 5.63
CA ILE A 47 14.23 3.26 5.37
C ILE A 47 13.62 4.64 5.44
N PHE A 48 12.76 4.94 4.47
CA PHE A 48 12.00 6.17 4.39
C PHE A 48 10.50 5.90 4.46
N LYS A 49 9.78 6.80 5.13
CA LYS A 49 8.30 6.81 5.13
C LYS A 49 7.79 8.24 4.95
N PRO A 50 6.57 8.44 4.42
CA PRO A 50 6.00 9.79 4.33
C PRO A 50 5.72 10.34 5.73
N ALA A 51 6.07 11.61 5.96
CA ALA A 51 5.88 12.28 7.25
C ALA A 51 4.40 12.41 7.68
N ILE A 52 3.45 12.22 6.75
CA ILE A 52 2.02 12.18 7.04
C ILE A 52 1.59 10.90 7.80
N ASP A 53 2.42 9.87 7.79
CA ASP A 53 2.12 8.61 8.49
C ASP A 53 2.56 8.68 9.95
N VAL A 54 1.68 9.22 10.80
CA VAL A 54 1.90 9.40 12.25
C VAL A 54 1.33 8.25 13.10
N ARG A 55 1.05 7.07 12.50
CA ARG A 55 0.40 5.94 13.19
C ARG A 55 1.27 5.28 14.27
N TYR A 56 2.58 5.41 14.16
CA TYR A 56 3.57 4.87 15.12
C TYR A 56 4.62 5.92 15.43
N ASP A 57 5.37 5.72 16.52
CA ASP A 57 6.46 6.60 16.96
C ASP A 57 7.29 7.07 15.75
N ASP A 58 7.52 8.37 15.64
CA ASP A 58 7.94 9.04 14.38
C ASP A 58 9.19 8.44 13.71
N GLU A 59 9.95 7.61 14.44
CA GLU A 59 11.21 7.05 13.96
C GLU A 59 11.21 5.53 13.70
N MET A 60 10.09 4.81 13.91
CA MET A 60 10.10 3.34 13.83
C MET A 60 9.12 2.83 12.77
N VAL A 61 9.58 1.95 11.89
CA VAL A 61 8.70 1.06 11.12
C VAL A 61 8.51 -0.20 11.96
N VAL A 62 7.31 -0.36 12.48
CA VAL A 62 6.94 -1.49 13.34
C VAL A 62 6.11 -2.47 12.52
N SER A 63 6.55 -3.72 12.42
CA SER A 63 5.66 -4.80 12.00
C SER A 63 4.82 -5.26 13.20
N HIS A 64 3.65 -5.86 12.95
CA HIS A 64 2.79 -6.43 13.99
C HIS A 64 3.51 -7.42 14.92
N ASP A 65 4.66 -7.96 14.51
CA ASP A 65 5.49 -8.92 15.26
C ASP A 65 6.67 -8.26 16.00
N ALA A 66 6.63 -6.95 16.31
CA ALA A 66 7.69 -6.21 17.03
C ALA A 66 9.09 -6.26 16.35
N ASN A 67 9.14 -6.50 15.03
CA ASN A 67 10.36 -6.37 14.26
C ASN A 67 10.52 -4.93 13.80
N GLU A 68 11.34 -4.17 14.50
CA GLU A 68 11.55 -2.74 14.28
C GLU A 68 12.82 -2.50 13.46
N ILE A 69 12.75 -1.64 12.46
CA ILE A 69 13.90 -0.99 11.84
C ILE A 69 13.62 0.51 11.87
N ARG A 70 14.62 1.27 12.29
CA ARG A 70 14.54 2.73 12.33
C ARG A 70 14.23 3.28 10.93
N SER A 71 13.26 4.17 10.82
CA SER A 71 12.87 4.81 9.57
C SER A 71 13.00 6.33 9.67
N THR A 72 13.32 6.95 8.56
CA THR A 72 13.42 8.40 8.43
C THR A 72 12.13 8.94 7.80
N PRO A 73 11.27 9.66 8.55
CA PRO A 73 10.12 10.36 7.99
C PRO A 73 10.59 11.48 7.06
N VAL A 74 10.02 11.56 5.88
CA VAL A 74 10.34 12.62 4.91
C VAL A 74 9.09 13.33 4.42
N PRO A 75 9.13 14.67 4.26
CA PRO A 75 7.97 15.45 3.84
C PRO A 75 7.63 15.27 2.36
N ALA A 76 8.61 14.94 1.52
CA ALA A 76 8.43 14.76 0.08
C ALA A 76 9.41 13.72 -0.48
N ALA A 77 9.05 13.12 -1.62
CA ALA A 77 9.88 12.14 -2.31
C ALA A 77 11.29 12.67 -2.65
N ALA A 78 11.41 13.94 -3.05
CA ALA A 78 12.69 14.57 -3.38
C ALA A 78 13.73 14.50 -2.26
N ASN A 79 13.30 14.51 -0.98
CA ASN A 79 14.20 14.41 0.17
C ASN A 79 14.95 13.06 0.21
N ILE A 80 14.32 11.98 -0.25
CA ILE A 80 14.93 10.65 -0.31
C ILE A 80 16.18 10.66 -1.19
N ARG A 81 16.12 11.36 -2.35
CA ARG A 81 17.23 11.47 -3.30
C ARG A 81 18.52 12.00 -2.65
N ILE A 82 18.38 12.94 -1.72
CA ILE A 82 19.51 13.58 -1.00
C ILE A 82 20.02 12.66 0.12
N LEU A 83 19.10 12.10 0.89
CA LEU A 83 19.44 11.31 2.07
C LEU A 83 20.01 9.91 1.72
N ALA A 84 19.64 9.38 0.57
CA ALA A 84 20.04 8.04 0.12
C ALA A 84 21.42 7.98 -0.56
N ASP A 85 22.16 9.10 -0.67
CA ASP A 85 23.38 9.21 -1.49
C ASP A 85 24.50 8.23 -1.11
N THR A 86 24.54 7.77 0.13
CA THR A 86 25.56 6.82 0.61
C THR A 86 25.03 5.41 0.88
N CYS A 87 23.79 5.13 0.47
CA CYS A 87 23.14 3.85 0.73
C CYS A 87 23.41 2.85 -0.40
N ASP A 88 23.53 1.57 -0.05
CA ASP A 88 23.54 0.47 -1.01
C ASP A 88 22.11 -0.02 -1.29
N VAL A 89 21.25 0.02 -0.28
CA VAL A 89 19.85 -0.41 -0.33
C VAL A 89 18.97 0.57 0.41
N ILE A 90 17.84 0.93 -0.18
CA ILE A 90 16.81 1.72 0.49
C ILE A 90 15.49 0.97 0.55
N GLY A 91 14.77 1.17 1.65
CA GLY A 91 13.38 0.81 1.81
C GLY A 91 12.49 2.05 1.78
N ILE A 92 11.33 1.95 1.15
CA ILE A 92 10.30 2.99 1.17
C ILE A 92 9.01 2.31 1.61
N ASP A 93 8.49 2.68 2.79
CA ASP A 93 7.20 2.17 3.27
C ASP A 93 6.08 3.17 3.05
N GLU A 94 4.84 2.69 3.02
CA GLU A 94 3.61 3.48 2.79
C GLU A 94 3.67 4.37 1.54
N ALA A 95 4.26 3.86 0.47
CA ALA A 95 4.60 4.62 -0.73
C ALA A 95 3.39 5.25 -1.44
N GLN A 96 2.17 4.75 -1.23
CA GLN A 96 0.93 5.31 -1.78
C GLN A 96 0.65 6.75 -1.32
N PHE A 97 1.28 7.21 -0.24
CA PHE A 97 1.10 8.56 0.28
C PHE A 97 2.10 9.59 -0.24
N PHE A 98 3.10 9.16 -1.00
CA PHE A 98 3.98 10.08 -1.71
C PHE A 98 3.32 10.66 -2.97
N ASP A 99 3.85 11.79 -3.44
CA ASP A 99 3.54 12.33 -4.76
C ASP A 99 4.13 11.46 -5.88
N TYR A 100 3.74 11.74 -7.13
CA TYR A 100 4.23 11.00 -8.30
C TYR A 100 5.72 11.15 -8.56
N GLU A 101 6.41 12.15 -7.95
CA GLU A 101 7.85 12.31 -8.05
C GLU A 101 8.60 11.11 -7.49
N ILE A 102 8.01 10.34 -6.57
CA ILE A 102 8.60 9.11 -6.02
C ILE A 102 9.01 8.11 -7.11
N VAL A 103 8.28 8.05 -8.23
CA VAL A 103 8.60 7.16 -9.36
C VAL A 103 9.93 7.58 -10.00
N HIS A 104 10.12 8.86 -10.22
CA HIS A 104 11.38 9.41 -10.77
C HIS A 104 12.53 9.25 -9.78
N VAL A 105 12.28 9.45 -8.49
CA VAL A 105 13.29 9.27 -7.42
C VAL A 105 13.75 7.81 -7.39
N CYS A 106 12.84 6.84 -7.41
CA CYS A 106 13.19 5.42 -7.44
C CYS A 106 14.03 5.05 -8.67
N ASN A 107 13.65 5.52 -9.86
CA ASN A 107 14.42 5.27 -11.08
C ASN A 107 15.82 5.90 -11.00
N ASP A 108 15.95 7.16 -10.54
CA ASP A 108 17.24 7.82 -10.39
C ASP A 108 18.17 7.06 -9.45
N LEU A 109 17.63 6.57 -8.31
CA LEU A 109 18.41 5.83 -7.33
C LEU A 109 18.84 4.47 -7.89
N ALA A 110 17.95 3.75 -8.57
CA ALA A 110 18.26 2.49 -9.23
C ALA A 110 19.33 2.69 -10.33
N ASN A 111 19.23 3.74 -11.15
CA ASN A 111 20.22 4.08 -12.16
C ASN A 111 21.60 4.42 -11.58
N ARG A 112 21.67 4.86 -10.31
CA ARG A 112 22.92 5.08 -9.57
C ARG A 112 23.47 3.84 -8.88
N GLY A 113 22.85 2.68 -9.08
CA GLY A 113 23.31 1.40 -8.53
C GLY A 113 22.69 1.04 -7.18
N ILE A 114 21.72 1.80 -6.68
CA ILE A 114 21.05 1.55 -5.40
C ILE A 114 19.92 0.53 -5.61
N ARG A 115 19.83 -0.46 -4.76
CA ARG A 115 18.66 -1.36 -4.67
C ARG A 115 17.52 -0.64 -3.96
N VAL A 116 16.39 -0.47 -4.63
CA VAL A 116 15.22 0.25 -4.10
C VAL A 116 14.10 -0.76 -3.82
N ILE A 117 13.64 -0.84 -2.57
CA ILE A 117 12.54 -1.75 -2.17
C ILE A 117 11.37 -0.91 -1.66
N VAL A 118 10.27 -0.93 -2.40
CA VAL A 118 9.08 -0.12 -2.13
C VAL A 118 7.97 -0.99 -1.60
N ALA A 119 7.31 -0.59 -0.51
CA ALA A 119 6.11 -1.21 0.01
C ALA A 119 4.95 -0.20 0.02
N GLY A 120 3.75 -0.65 -0.35
CA GLY A 120 2.57 0.21 -0.35
C GLY A 120 1.27 -0.49 -0.72
N LEU A 121 0.15 0.18 -0.43
CA LEU A 121 -1.19 -0.24 -0.81
C LEU A 121 -1.38 -0.04 -2.31
N ASP A 122 -1.70 -1.10 -3.04
CA ASP A 122 -1.99 -1.02 -4.48
C ASP A 122 -3.36 -0.43 -4.82
N MET A 123 -4.31 -0.54 -3.88
CA MET A 123 -5.65 0.02 -4.00
C MET A 123 -6.06 0.77 -2.73
N ASP A 124 -6.89 1.81 -2.91
CA ASP A 124 -7.60 2.49 -1.83
C ASP A 124 -8.77 1.62 -1.29
N PHE A 125 -9.46 2.11 -0.27
CA PHE A 125 -10.61 1.42 0.32
C PHE A 125 -11.82 1.32 -0.61
N LYS A 126 -11.88 2.13 -1.70
CA LYS A 126 -12.90 2.05 -2.75
C LYS A 126 -12.57 1.04 -3.83
N GLY A 127 -11.37 0.42 -3.76
CA GLY A 127 -10.88 -0.54 -4.73
C GLY A 127 -10.28 0.11 -5.98
N ASN A 128 -9.98 1.42 -5.95
CA ASN A 128 -9.29 2.11 -7.04
C ASN A 128 -7.77 2.02 -6.86
N PRO A 129 -6.99 2.06 -7.95
CA PRO A 129 -5.53 2.17 -7.89
C PRO A 129 -5.11 3.36 -7.02
N PHE A 130 -4.13 3.17 -6.11
CA PHE A 130 -3.80 4.16 -5.11
C PHE A 130 -2.50 4.90 -5.40
N GLY A 131 -2.59 6.23 -5.49
CA GLY A 131 -1.45 7.14 -5.61
C GLY A 131 -0.45 6.73 -6.70
N PRO A 132 0.85 6.80 -6.43
CA PRO A 132 1.90 6.48 -7.40
C PRO A 132 2.12 4.96 -7.57
N MET A 133 1.47 4.11 -6.77
CA MET A 133 1.72 2.66 -6.76
C MET A 133 1.57 1.99 -8.15
N PRO A 134 0.55 2.31 -8.99
CA PRO A 134 0.47 1.72 -10.33
C PRO A 134 1.68 2.04 -11.21
N ALA A 135 2.19 3.27 -11.12
CA ALA A 135 3.37 3.67 -11.88
C ALA A 135 4.66 3.01 -11.34
N LEU A 136 4.80 2.92 -10.01
CA LEU A 136 5.89 2.17 -9.37
C LEU A 136 5.88 0.69 -9.78
N MET A 137 4.72 0.05 -9.77
CA MET A 137 4.57 -1.35 -10.21
C MET A 137 4.91 -1.54 -11.69
N ALA A 138 4.64 -0.54 -12.54
CA ALA A 138 4.94 -0.60 -13.96
C ALA A 138 6.44 -0.40 -14.26
N THR A 139 7.16 0.35 -13.43
CA THR A 139 8.59 0.65 -13.63
C THR A 139 9.52 -0.29 -12.91
N ALA A 140 9.02 -1.06 -11.95
CA ALA A 140 9.83 -1.99 -11.16
C ALA A 140 10.22 -3.24 -11.96
N GLU A 141 11.46 -3.72 -11.77
CA GLU A 141 11.93 -5.01 -12.29
C GLU A 141 11.23 -6.18 -11.58
N TYR A 142 10.86 -6.01 -10.29
CA TYR A 142 10.23 -7.06 -9.50
C TYR A 142 8.99 -6.54 -8.77
N VAL A 143 7.85 -7.19 -9.00
CA VAL A 143 6.61 -6.91 -8.30
C VAL A 143 6.17 -8.15 -7.52
N THR A 144 6.01 -7.98 -6.21
CA THR A 144 5.49 -9.02 -5.31
C THR A 144 4.15 -8.56 -4.76
N LYS A 145 3.07 -9.19 -5.20
CA LYS A 145 1.74 -8.93 -4.66
C LYS A 145 1.44 -9.91 -3.52
N VAL A 146 1.36 -9.37 -2.30
CA VAL A 146 1.02 -10.12 -1.10
C VAL A 146 -0.48 -9.98 -0.77
N HIS A 147 -1.04 -10.99 -0.10
CA HIS A 147 -2.47 -11.05 0.20
C HIS A 147 -2.69 -11.30 1.68
N ALA A 148 -3.72 -10.68 2.22
CA ALA A 148 -4.24 -11.02 3.53
C ALA A 148 -5.21 -12.22 3.45
N VAL A 149 -5.71 -12.66 4.59
CA VAL A 149 -6.79 -13.63 4.68
C VAL A 149 -8.11 -12.89 4.89
N CYS A 150 -9.10 -13.21 4.07
CA CYS A 150 -10.43 -12.61 4.19
C CYS A 150 -11.11 -13.06 5.48
N THR A 151 -11.44 -12.12 6.34
CA THR A 151 -12.08 -12.39 7.65
C THR A 151 -13.46 -13.04 7.52
N ARG A 152 -14.16 -12.83 6.40
CA ARG A 152 -15.51 -13.36 6.17
C ARG A 152 -15.56 -14.70 5.47
N THR A 153 -14.52 -15.05 4.69
CA THR A 153 -14.57 -16.24 3.82
C THR A 153 -13.38 -17.19 3.99
N GLY A 154 -12.31 -16.76 4.67
CA GLY A 154 -11.06 -17.50 4.76
C GLY A 154 -10.23 -17.54 3.47
N ASN A 155 -10.73 -16.97 2.35
CA ASN A 155 -10.04 -16.90 1.08
C ASN A 155 -9.01 -15.77 1.06
N LEU A 156 -8.17 -15.70 0.00
CA LEU A 156 -7.24 -14.59 -0.21
C LEU A 156 -7.99 -13.26 -0.29
N ALA A 157 -7.55 -12.30 0.52
CA ALA A 157 -8.06 -10.94 0.54
C ALA A 157 -7.11 -10.01 -0.20
N GLN A 158 -7.68 -9.17 -1.06
CA GLN A 158 -6.94 -8.14 -1.80
C GLN A 158 -7.57 -6.74 -1.66
N TYR A 159 -8.69 -6.62 -0.96
CA TYR A 159 -9.38 -5.35 -0.72
C TYR A 159 -9.28 -4.97 0.76
N SER A 160 -9.00 -3.69 1.01
CA SER A 160 -9.07 -3.08 2.34
C SER A 160 -10.45 -2.43 2.48
N PHE A 161 -11.42 -3.15 3.05
CA PHE A 161 -12.76 -2.62 3.24
C PHE A 161 -12.80 -1.73 4.48
N ARG A 162 -13.28 -0.50 4.32
CA ARG A 162 -13.46 0.44 5.44
C ARG A 162 -14.82 0.21 6.08
N LYS A 163 -14.86 0.06 7.41
CA LYS A 163 -16.08 -0.15 8.18
C LYS A 163 -16.80 1.15 8.54
N SER A 164 -16.06 2.24 8.66
CA SER A 164 -16.62 3.57 8.95
C SER A 164 -17.11 4.30 7.69
N LYS A 165 -18.13 5.16 7.85
CA LYS A 165 -18.70 5.96 6.76
C LYS A 165 -17.96 7.29 6.50
N LYS A 166 -16.76 7.48 7.03
CA LYS A 166 -15.98 8.69 6.76
C LYS A 166 -15.50 8.68 5.32
N ASP A 167 -15.69 9.77 4.59
CA ASP A 167 -15.31 9.90 3.18
C ASP A 167 -13.83 10.30 2.97
N ASP A 168 -13.13 10.63 4.05
CA ASP A 168 -11.72 10.98 3.96
C ASP A 168 -10.90 9.85 3.34
N LEU A 169 -10.02 10.16 2.38
CA LEU A 169 -9.21 9.16 1.69
C LEU A 169 -8.29 8.42 2.66
N VAL A 170 -7.79 9.11 3.66
CA VAL A 170 -6.93 8.58 4.71
C VAL A 170 -7.65 8.68 6.04
N VAL A 171 -8.06 7.55 6.60
CA VAL A 171 -8.49 7.43 8.00
C VAL A 171 -7.43 6.61 8.71
N LEU A 172 -6.78 7.23 9.69
CA LEU A 172 -5.82 6.54 10.54
C LEU A 172 -6.60 5.55 11.43
N GLY A 173 -6.26 4.29 11.33
CA GLY A 173 -6.91 3.22 12.08
C GLY A 173 -6.48 1.85 11.56
N GLU A 174 -6.45 0.87 12.46
CA GLU A 174 -6.06 -0.49 12.14
C GLU A 174 -7.29 -1.41 11.99
N THR A 175 -7.29 -2.52 12.69
CA THR A 175 -8.33 -3.56 12.62
C THR A 175 -9.72 -3.09 13.02
N GLU A 176 -9.85 -2.00 13.78
CA GLU A 176 -11.15 -1.42 14.13
C GLU A 176 -11.82 -0.74 12.93
N GLU A 177 -11.04 -0.05 12.09
CA GLU A 177 -11.54 0.74 10.97
C GLU A 177 -11.55 -0.02 9.64
N TYR A 178 -10.65 -1.02 9.47
CA TYR A 178 -10.48 -1.74 8.22
C TYR A 178 -10.61 -3.25 8.38
N GLU A 179 -11.03 -3.91 7.30
CA GLU A 179 -11.21 -5.34 7.21
C GLU A 179 -10.68 -5.86 5.86
N PRO A 180 -9.79 -6.87 5.85
CA PRO A 180 -9.32 -7.46 4.62
C PRO A 180 -10.39 -8.38 4.02
N LEU A 181 -10.81 -8.10 2.79
CA LEU A 181 -11.85 -8.85 2.11
C LEU A 181 -11.40 -9.44 0.78
N SER A 182 -11.90 -10.64 0.49
CA SER A 182 -11.85 -11.22 -0.85
C SER A 182 -12.74 -10.42 -1.81
N ARG A 183 -12.53 -10.54 -3.13
CA ARG A 183 -13.33 -9.84 -4.13
C ARG A 183 -14.84 -10.07 -3.95
N ALA A 184 -15.26 -11.30 -3.73
CA ALA A 184 -16.67 -11.62 -3.56
C ALA A 184 -17.26 -11.01 -2.28
N ALA A 185 -16.52 -11.03 -1.17
CA ALA A 185 -16.97 -10.46 0.10
C ALA A 185 -17.03 -8.92 0.02
N TYR A 186 -16.03 -8.30 -0.61
CA TYR A 186 -15.97 -6.86 -0.83
C TYR A 186 -17.14 -6.37 -1.68
N TYR A 187 -17.41 -7.03 -2.82
CA TYR A 187 -18.52 -6.68 -3.70
C TYR A 187 -19.87 -6.76 -2.98
N LYS A 188 -20.10 -7.85 -2.22
CA LYS A 188 -21.33 -7.99 -1.42
C LYS A 188 -21.47 -6.93 -0.33
N ALA A 189 -20.37 -6.55 0.32
CA ALA A 189 -20.37 -5.50 1.35
C ALA A 189 -20.72 -4.13 0.75
N THR A 190 -20.05 -3.77 -0.34
CA THR A 190 -20.27 -2.49 -1.04
C THR A 190 -21.69 -2.37 -1.62
N LEU A 191 -22.27 -3.46 -2.14
CA LEU A 191 -23.66 -3.46 -2.61
C LEU A 191 -24.64 -3.20 -1.45
N LYS A 192 -24.44 -3.86 -0.30
CA LYS A 192 -25.30 -3.64 0.88
C LYS A 192 -25.26 -2.19 1.38
N GLU A 193 -24.09 -1.56 1.32
CA GLU A 193 -23.96 -0.14 1.68
C GLU A 193 -24.71 0.76 0.72
N LYS A 194 -24.56 0.57 -0.60
CA LYS A 194 -25.28 1.33 -1.63
C LYS A 194 -26.80 1.19 -1.50
N VAL A 195 -27.30 -0.01 -1.24
CA VAL A 195 -28.74 -0.24 -1.03
C VAL A 195 -29.25 0.52 0.20
N LYS A 196 -28.52 0.46 1.32
CA LYS A 196 -28.87 1.22 2.54
C LYS A 196 -28.86 2.73 2.30
N GLU A 197 -27.94 3.26 1.51
CA GLU A 197 -27.88 4.69 1.17
C GLU A 197 -29.08 5.13 0.33
N ILE A 198 -29.55 4.28 -0.60
CA ILE A 198 -30.75 4.55 -1.40
C ILE A 198 -31.99 4.52 -0.51
N GLU A 199 -32.15 3.53 0.35
CA GLU A 199 -33.28 3.43 1.29
C GLU A 199 -33.35 4.61 2.27
N VAL A 200 -32.19 5.18 2.67
CA VAL A 200 -32.14 6.35 3.57
C VAL A 200 -32.45 7.66 2.83
N LYS A 201 -32.06 7.76 1.56
CA LYS A 201 -32.32 8.99 0.74
C LYS A 201 -33.76 9.12 0.27
N ASP A 202 -34.52 8.03 0.20
CA ASP A 202 -35.88 8.02 -0.37
C ASP A 202 -36.96 7.38 0.52
N PRO A 203 -37.22 7.88 1.76
CA PRO A 203 -38.44 7.45 2.49
C PRO A 203 -39.72 8.09 1.93
N LYS A 204 -39.65 9.14 1.06
CA LYS A 204 -40.79 9.93 0.59
C LYS A 204 -41.13 9.81 -0.88
N GLU A 205 -40.25 9.27 -1.73
CA GLU A 205 -40.54 9.08 -3.15
C GLU A 205 -41.18 7.73 -3.47
N LEU A 206 -40.96 6.70 -2.68
CA LEU A 206 -41.60 5.40 -2.84
C LEU A 206 -43.12 5.42 -2.57
N SER A 207 -43.62 6.42 -1.82
CA SER A 207 -45.06 6.57 -1.55
C SER A 207 -45.84 7.32 -2.66
N LYS A 208 -45.18 7.86 -3.67
CA LYS A 208 -45.84 8.62 -4.75
C LYS A 208 -46.10 7.83 -6.04
N ASN A 209 -45.54 6.62 -6.17
CA ASN A 209 -45.70 5.81 -7.39
C ASN A 209 -46.65 4.60 -7.27
N THR A 210 -47.38 4.45 -6.16
CA THR A 210 -48.52 3.56 -6.11
C THR A 210 -49.75 4.31 -6.58
N LYS A 211 -49.86 4.58 -7.87
CA LYS A 211 -51.15 4.84 -8.51
C LYS A 211 -51.93 3.55 -8.55
N ASN A 212 -53.15 3.63 -8.01
CA ASN A 212 -54.15 2.58 -8.02
C ASN A 212 -54.33 1.96 -9.42
N PRO A 213 -54.40 0.63 -9.55
CA PRO A 213 -54.68 -0.03 -10.84
C PRO A 213 -56.18 -0.13 -11.19
N ASP A 214 -57.07 0.57 -10.48
CA ASP A 214 -58.51 0.52 -10.72
C ASP A 214 -59.03 1.81 -11.32
N GLU A 215 -58.62 2.16 -12.54
CA GLU A 215 -59.32 3.09 -13.42
C GLU A 215 -58.94 2.76 -14.88
N TYR A 216 -59.62 1.69 -15.44
CA TYR A 216 -60.06 1.59 -16.82
C TYR A 216 -61.05 0.43 -16.94
#